data_58b42a139c9722ba78abf6ba040d1e79
#
_entry.id   58b42a139c9722ba78abf6ba040d1e79
#
_cell.length_a   1.000
_cell.length_b   1.000
_cell.length_c   1.000
_cell.angle_alpha   90.00
_cell.angle_beta   90.00
_cell.angle_gamma   90.00
#
_symmetry.space_group_name_H-M   'P 1'
#
loop_
_entity.id
_entity.type
_entity.pdbx_description
1 polymer ?
#
loop_
_entity_poly.entity_id
_entity_poly.type
_entity_poly.pdbx_seq_one_letter_code
_entity_poly.pdbx_strand_id
1 'polypeptide(L)'
;GMVPWLYKMGYKGPVYMTMPTRDITSLLALDYIGVAYKKAAQPLFSSIDIKDMVKHSICLEYNEVSDITPDVRLTFYNAGHALGSAMVHLNIGNGLHNLLYCADFKYGRTRLLEPAITQFPRLETMIIESTYGSKQDVLPPREEAENALLDVIKRTIEKKGKVLIPELGLGRSQETMLIL
;
A
#
# COMPACT_ATOMS: atom_id res chain seq x y z
N GLY A 1 -8.31 -4.56 1.84
CA GLY A 1 -9.75 -4.46 1.58
C GLY A 1 -10.65 -5.17 2.58
N MET A 2 -10.12 -6.06 3.46
CA MET A 2 -10.96 -6.91 4.34
C MET A 2 -11.24 -6.31 5.74
N VAL A 3 -10.62 -5.19 6.10
CA VAL A 3 -10.81 -4.59 7.44
C VAL A 3 -12.27 -4.25 7.75
N PRO A 4 -13.08 -3.63 6.83
CA PRO A 4 -14.50 -3.43 7.11
C PRO A 4 -15.28 -4.71 7.40
N TRP A 5 -14.88 -5.82 6.77
CA TRP A 5 -15.51 -7.11 7.03
C TRP A 5 -15.27 -7.63 8.46
N LEU A 6 -14.12 -7.33 9.07
CA LEU A 6 -13.87 -7.65 10.49
C LEU A 6 -14.89 -6.93 11.40
N TYR A 7 -15.19 -5.67 11.12
CA TYR A 7 -16.21 -4.92 11.89
C TYR A 7 -17.60 -5.50 11.70
N LYS A 8 -17.96 -5.91 10.48
CA LYS A 8 -19.22 -6.66 10.23
C LYS A 8 -19.29 -7.95 11.05
N MET A 9 -18.16 -8.63 11.24
CA MET A 9 -18.08 -9.85 12.06
C MET A 9 -18.01 -9.59 13.57
N GLY A 10 -18.16 -8.33 14.00
CA GLY A 10 -18.27 -7.95 15.41
C GLY A 10 -16.95 -7.49 16.06
N TYR A 11 -15.88 -7.29 15.30
CA TYR A 11 -14.67 -6.66 15.84
C TYR A 11 -14.96 -5.23 16.29
N LYS A 12 -14.46 -4.85 17.47
CA LYS A 12 -14.68 -3.53 18.08
C LYS A 12 -13.37 -2.85 18.51
N GLY A 13 -12.25 -3.49 18.26
CA GLY A 13 -10.94 -2.96 18.61
C GLY A 13 -10.45 -1.90 17.64
N PRO A 14 -9.31 -1.25 17.94
CA PRO A 14 -8.69 -0.26 17.06
C PRO A 14 -8.02 -0.92 15.85
N VAL A 15 -7.85 -0.13 14.79
CA VAL A 15 -7.01 -0.45 13.63
C VAL A 15 -5.99 0.65 13.47
N TYR A 16 -4.72 0.30 13.53
CA TYR A 16 -3.61 1.24 13.33
C TYR A 16 -3.26 1.33 11.85
N MET A 17 -3.12 2.52 11.32
CA MET A 17 -2.77 2.77 9.92
C MET A 17 -2.21 4.18 9.74
N THR A 18 -1.63 4.46 8.59
CA THR A 18 -1.31 5.84 8.23
C THR A 18 -2.58 6.59 7.79
N MET A 19 -2.59 7.91 7.90
CA MET A 19 -3.75 8.71 7.47
C MET A 19 -4.10 8.49 6.00
N PRO A 20 -3.17 8.49 5.03
CA PRO A 20 -3.49 8.19 3.64
C PRO A 20 -4.07 6.77 3.45
N THR A 21 -3.57 5.79 4.20
CA THR A 21 -4.11 4.42 4.14
C THR A 21 -5.57 4.37 4.58
N ARG A 22 -5.96 5.09 5.63
CA ARG A 22 -7.35 5.19 6.09
C ARG A 22 -8.27 5.72 4.99
N ASP A 23 -7.86 6.83 4.38
CA ASP A 23 -8.69 7.52 3.39
C ASP A 23 -8.81 6.72 2.11
N ILE A 24 -7.70 6.18 1.61
CA ILE A 24 -7.66 5.33 0.41
C ILE A 24 -8.43 4.03 0.63
N THR A 25 -8.25 3.37 1.78
CA THR A 25 -8.97 2.13 2.10
C THR A 25 -10.48 2.38 2.14
N SER A 26 -10.91 3.51 2.70
CA SER A 26 -12.32 3.90 2.74
C SER A 26 -12.89 4.12 1.34
N LEU A 27 -12.16 4.82 0.47
CA LEU A 27 -12.53 5.07 -0.91
C LEU A 27 -12.64 3.75 -1.71
N LEU A 28 -11.62 2.91 -1.64
CA LEU A 28 -11.59 1.63 -2.36
C LEU A 28 -12.66 0.65 -1.83
N ALA A 29 -12.97 0.68 -0.54
CA ALA A 29 -14.02 -0.14 0.05
C ALA A 29 -15.42 0.31 -0.41
N LEU A 30 -15.65 1.61 -0.57
CA LEU A 30 -16.90 2.14 -1.15
C LEU A 30 -17.02 1.78 -2.63
N ASP A 31 -15.94 1.89 -3.40
CA ASP A 31 -15.91 1.48 -4.81
C ASP A 31 -16.22 -0.01 -4.96
N TYR A 32 -15.62 -0.87 -4.12
CA TYR A 32 -15.91 -2.30 -4.08
C TYR A 32 -17.42 -2.58 -3.92
N ILE A 33 -18.09 -1.87 -3.01
CA ILE A 33 -19.54 -2.00 -2.81
C ILE A 33 -20.29 -1.61 -4.10
N GLY A 34 -19.91 -0.49 -4.72
CA GLY A 34 -20.51 -0.02 -5.96
C GLY A 34 -20.33 -1.01 -7.12
N VAL A 35 -19.14 -1.59 -7.26
CA VAL A 35 -18.86 -2.64 -8.26
C VAL A 35 -19.66 -3.92 -8.01
N ALA A 36 -19.78 -4.34 -6.74
CA ALA A 36 -20.57 -5.50 -6.39
C ALA A 36 -22.04 -5.33 -6.83
N TYR A 37 -22.66 -4.19 -6.53
CA TYR A 37 -24.02 -3.90 -6.96
C TYR A 37 -24.20 -3.84 -8.48
N LYS A 38 -23.24 -3.24 -9.21
CA LYS A 38 -23.27 -3.24 -10.69
C LYS A 38 -23.21 -4.65 -11.28
N LYS A 39 -22.57 -5.59 -10.58
CA LYS A 39 -22.47 -7.00 -10.97
C LYS A 39 -23.61 -7.86 -10.42
N ALA A 40 -24.65 -7.26 -9.84
CA ALA A 40 -25.73 -7.96 -9.12
C ALA A 40 -25.21 -8.95 -8.05
N ALA A 41 -24.03 -8.67 -7.47
CA ALA A 41 -23.44 -9.46 -6.40
C ALA A 41 -23.67 -8.78 -5.04
N GLN A 42 -23.76 -9.59 -4.00
CA GLN A 42 -23.90 -9.09 -2.64
C GLN A 42 -22.50 -8.75 -2.06
N PRO A 43 -22.24 -7.49 -1.63
CA PRO A 43 -20.95 -7.14 -1.06
C PRO A 43 -20.74 -7.84 0.30
N LEU A 44 -19.50 -8.14 0.62
CA LEU A 44 -19.11 -8.77 1.89
C LEU A 44 -19.40 -7.90 3.10
N PHE A 45 -19.36 -6.60 2.96
CA PHE A 45 -19.60 -5.60 4.00
C PHE A 45 -20.37 -4.40 3.42
N SER A 46 -20.87 -3.55 4.30
CA SER A 46 -21.67 -2.35 3.97
C SER A 46 -20.89 -1.06 4.25
N SER A 47 -21.49 0.07 3.86
CA SER A 47 -20.96 1.40 4.21
C SER A 47 -20.96 1.69 5.72
N ILE A 48 -21.80 1.00 6.51
CA ILE A 48 -21.82 1.11 7.97
C ILE A 48 -20.52 0.51 8.52
N ASP A 49 -20.13 -0.66 8.02
CA ASP A 49 -18.90 -1.34 8.46
C ASP A 49 -17.64 -0.54 8.12
N ILE A 50 -17.66 0.20 6.97
CA ILE A 50 -16.59 1.15 6.62
C ILE A 50 -16.55 2.32 7.61
N LYS A 51 -17.71 2.87 7.99
CA LYS A 51 -17.77 3.95 9.00
C LYS A 51 -17.24 3.47 10.35
N ASP A 52 -17.55 2.25 10.74
CA ASP A 52 -17.04 1.68 11.98
C ASP A 52 -15.52 1.47 11.94
N MET A 53 -14.96 0.99 10.83
CA MET A 53 -13.51 0.97 10.60
C MET A 53 -12.90 2.37 10.79
N VAL A 54 -13.47 3.39 10.14
CA VAL A 54 -12.95 4.78 10.22
C VAL A 54 -13.01 5.32 11.66
N LYS A 55 -14.10 5.06 12.39
CA LYS A 55 -14.23 5.49 13.80
C LYS A 55 -13.20 4.88 14.74
N HIS A 56 -12.79 3.65 14.45
CA HIS A 56 -11.83 2.90 15.25
C HIS A 56 -10.40 3.00 14.70
N SER A 57 -10.19 3.76 13.63
CA SER A 57 -8.85 3.96 13.05
C SER A 57 -8.03 4.90 13.92
N ILE A 58 -6.85 4.46 14.30
CA ILE A 58 -5.82 5.27 14.94
C ILE A 58 -4.74 5.52 13.89
N CYS A 59 -4.61 6.78 13.46
CA CYS A 59 -3.62 7.16 12.47
C CYS A 59 -2.31 7.51 13.16
N LEU A 60 -1.21 6.88 12.69
CA LEU A 60 0.15 7.14 13.15
C LEU A 60 0.99 7.68 12.01
N GLU A 61 1.92 8.55 12.34
CA GLU A 61 2.91 9.06 11.41
C GLU A 61 4.07 8.06 11.22
N TYR A 62 4.81 8.19 10.13
CA TYR A 62 6.03 7.41 9.96
C TYR A 62 7.05 7.75 11.06
N ASN A 63 7.75 6.73 11.54
CA ASN A 63 8.75 6.78 12.60
C ASN A 63 8.19 7.17 13.99
N GLU A 64 6.89 7.33 14.12
CA GLU A 64 6.22 7.50 15.40
C GLU A 64 6.15 6.14 16.12
N VAL A 65 6.65 6.09 17.35
CA VAL A 65 6.58 4.92 18.22
C VAL A 65 5.31 5.02 19.06
N SER A 66 4.40 4.06 18.92
CA SER A 66 3.13 4.02 19.65
C SER A 66 3.03 2.76 20.48
N ASP A 67 2.70 2.91 21.77
CA ASP A 67 2.37 1.80 22.64
C ASP A 67 0.96 1.29 22.29
N ILE A 68 0.88 0.05 21.77
CA ILE A 68 -0.41 -0.57 21.42
C ILE A 68 -0.91 -1.52 22.49
N THR A 69 0.00 -2.06 23.28
CA THR A 69 -0.26 -2.76 24.56
C THR A 69 0.86 -2.43 25.55
N PRO A 70 0.75 -2.78 26.85
CA PRO A 70 1.80 -2.51 27.83
C PRO A 70 3.19 -3.06 27.45
N ASP A 71 3.25 -4.09 26.62
CA ASP A 71 4.47 -4.80 26.23
C ASP A 71 4.71 -4.81 24.72
N VAL A 72 3.90 -4.14 23.88
CA VAL A 72 4.06 -4.09 22.44
C VAL A 72 4.03 -2.65 21.93
N ARG A 73 5.08 -2.26 21.21
CA ARG A 73 5.17 -0.98 20.51
C ARG A 73 5.13 -1.19 19.01
N LEU A 74 4.43 -0.28 18.34
CA LEU A 74 4.29 -0.24 16.90
C LEU A 74 5.01 0.98 16.33
N THR A 75 5.76 0.78 15.25
CA THR A 75 6.31 1.87 14.42
C THR A 75 6.04 1.58 12.96
N PHE A 76 5.53 2.57 12.23
CA PHE A 76 5.43 2.50 10.78
C PHE A 76 6.66 3.11 10.12
N TYR A 77 7.27 2.39 9.19
CA TYR A 77 8.33 2.89 8.32
C TYR A 77 7.82 3.00 6.88
N ASN A 78 8.21 4.06 6.17
CA ASN A 78 7.81 4.23 4.77
C ASN A 78 8.23 3.01 3.94
N ALA A 79 7.27 2.38 3.26
CA ALA A 79 7.51 1.27 2.36
C ALA A 79 7.77 1.71 0.91
N GLY A 80 7.55 2.97 0.55
CA GLY A 80 7.80 3.52 -0.79
C GLY A 80 6.96 2.95 -1.92
N HIS A 81 5.99 2.06 -1.61
CA HIS A 81 5.22 1.32 -2.61
C HIS A 81 4.00 2.09 -3.13
N ALA A 82 3.25 2.70 -2.22
CA ALA A 82 2.08 3.53 -2.51
C ALA A 82 1.96 4.62 -1.46
N LEU A 83 1.13 5.64 -1.70
CA LEU A 83 0.89 6.70 -0.73
C LEU A 83 0.33 6.11 0.57
N GLY A 84 1.04 6.33 1.66
CA GLY A 84 0.69 5.81 2.98
C GLY A 84 1.11 4.36 3.24
N SER A 85 1.72 3.66 2.27
CA SER A 85 2.22 2.29 2.49
C SER A 85 3.30 2.26 3.56
N ALA A 86 3.19 1.30 4.47
CA ALA A 86 4.09 1.19 5.61
C ALA A 86 4.59 -0.23 5.82
N MET A 87 5.84 -0.34 6.20
CA MET A 87 6.39 -1.51 6.86
C MET A 87 6.08 -1.42 8.35
N VAL A 88 5.65 -2.53 8.94
CA VAL A 88 5.19 -2.61 10.32
C VAL A 88 6.29 -3.17 11.20
N HIS A 89 6.84 -2.36 12.09
CA HIS A 89 7.80 -2.80 13.08
C HIS A 89 7.10 -2.96 14.43
N LEU A 90 7.23 -4.13 15.03
CA LEU A 90 6.73 -4.46 16.36
C LEU A 90 7.90 -4.73 17.30
N ASN A 91 7.98 -3.95 18.37
CA ASN A 91 8.84 -4.22 19.51
C ASN A 91 7.99 -4.92 20.56
N ILE A 92 8.28 -6.19 20.83
CA ILE A 92 7.49 -7.09 21.66
C ILE A 92 8.26 -7.41 22.96
N GLY A 93 7.56 -7.44 24.08
CA GLY A 93 8.13 -7.78 25.38
C GLY A 93 9.20 -6.78 25.83
N ASN A 94 9.01 -5.48 25.59
CA ASN A 94 9.95 -4.42 25.92
C ASN A 94 11.38 -4.67 25.38
N GLY A 95 11.46 -5.17 24.15
CA GLY A 95 12.72 -5.40 23.44
C GLY A 95 13.22 -6.85 23.48
N LEU A 96 12.42 -7.79 23.96
CA LEU A 96 12.73 -9.21 23.87
C LEU A 96 12.75 -9.70 22.42
N HIS A 97 11.83 -9.19 21.59
CA HIS A 97 11.73 -9.57 20.19
C HIS A 97 11.27 -8.41 19.33
N ASN A 98 11.96 -8.18 18.20
CA ASN A 98 11.60 -7.17 17.22
C ASN A 98 11.27 -7.84 15.89
N LEU A 99 10.07 -7.59 15.39
CA LEU A 99 9.56 -8.13 14.15
C LEU A 99 9.31 -6.99 13.15
N LEU A 100 9.78 -7.15 11.92
CA LEU A 100 9.44 -6.29 10.80
C LEU A 100 8.59 -7.07 9.79
N TYR A 101 7.40 -6.56 9.50
CA TYR A 101 6.57 -7.02 8.40
C TYR A 101 6.62 -5.99 7.28
N CYS A 102 7.25 -6.34 6.16
CA CYS A 102 7.54 -5.38 5.07
C CYS A 102 6.33 -5.11 4.17
N ALA A 103 5.35 -6.04 4.09
CA ALA A 103 4.31 -6.00 3.06
C ALA A 103 4.92 -5.78 1.65
N ASP A 104 4.20 -5.10 0.75
CA ASP A 104 4.76 -4.69 -0.54
C ASP A 104 5.60 -3.43 -0.33
N PHE A 105 6.84 -3.42 -0.82
CA PHE A 105 7.75 -2.29 -0.68
C PHE A 105 8.45 -1.94 -2.00
N LYS A 106 8.93 -0.71 -2.11
CA LYS A 106 9.69 -0.23 -3.26
C LYS A 106 11.05 0.30 -2.83
N TYR A 107 12.11 -0.41 -3.19
CA TYR A 107 13.49 -0.05 -2.83
C TYR A 107 13.97 1.23 -3.53
N GLY A 108 13.62 1.40 -4.81
CA GLY A 108 14.03 2.57 -5.59
C GLY A 108 13.04 3.73 -5.47
N ARG A 109 13.55 4.96 -5.54
CA ARG A 109 12.72 6.16 -5.62
C ARG A 109 11.83 6.12 -6.86
N THR A 110 10.59 6.60 -6.72
CA THR A 110 9.68 6.83 -7.84
C THR A 110 9.55 8.33 -8.12
N ARG A 111 8.75 8.72 -9.11
CA ARG A 111 8.49 10.15 -9.38
C ARG A 111 7.61 10.78 -8.30
N LEU A 112 6.80 9.97 -7.62
CA LEU A 112 5.85 10.41 -6.60
C LEU A 112 6.32 10.14 -5.17
N LEU A 113 7.10 9.09 -4.96
CA LEU A 113 7.36 8.56 -3.62
C LEU A 113 8.85 8.39 -3.36
N GLU A 114 9.25 8.69 -2.15
CA GLU A 114 10.57 8.36 -1.62
C GLU A 114 10.72 6.83 -1.48
N PRO A 115 11.96 6.30 -1.57
CA PRO A 115 12.20 4.86 -1.44
C PRO A 115 11.83 4.35 -0.05
N ALA A 116 11.67 3.04 0.05
CA ALA A 116 11.50 2.37 1.33
C ALA A 116 12.69 2.64 2.26
N ILE A 117 12.40 2.77 3.55
CA ILE A 117 13.43 2.79 4.59
C ILE A 117 14.14 1.43 4.62
N THR A 118 15.47 1.44 4.68
CA THR A 118 16.29 0.22 4.70
C THR A 118 17.13 0.08 5.96
N GLN A 119 17.07 1.07 6.85
CA GLN A 119 17.78 1.04 8.13
C GLN A 119 16.75 0.95 9.26
N PHE A 120 16.86 -0.10 10.04
CA PHE A 120 15.98 -0.37 11.15
C PHE A 120 16.78 -0.47 12.45
N PRO A 121 16.11 -0.27 13.60
CA PRO A 121 16.65 -0.70 14.87
C PRO A 121 16.94 -2.20 14.86
N ARG A 122 17.30 -2.76 16.00
CA ARG A 122 17.49 -4.20 16.17
C ARG A 122 16.28 -5.00 15.63
N LEU A 123 16.54 -6.02 14.81
CA LEU A 123 15.55 -6.93 14.27
C LEU A 123 15.96 -8.39 14.56
N GLU A 124 15.03 -9.18 15.08
CA GLU A 124 15.17 -10.64 15.23
C GLU A 124 14.45 -11.38 14.12
N THR A 125 13.33 -10.82 13.63
CA THR A 125 12.54 -11.46 12.56
C THR A 125 12.14 -10.45 11.51
N MET A 126 12.28 -10.83 10.24
CA MET A 126 11.78 -10.06 9.09
C MET A 126 10.88 -10.96 8.24
N ILE A 127 9.67 -10.48 7.94
CA ILE A 127 8.75 -11.08 6.97
C ILE A 127 8.75 -10.15 5.76
N ILE A 128 9.23 -10.67 4.64
CA ILE A 128 9.45 -9.89 3.41
C ILE A 128 8.82 -10.57 2.21
N GLU A 129 8.27 -9.77 1.29
CA GLU A 129 7.79 -10.24 0.00
C GLU A 129 8.95 -10.71 -0.90
N SER A 130 8.63 -11.46 -1.94
CA SER A 130 9.61 -11.95 -2.93
C SER A 130 9.08 -11.93 -4.36
N THR A 131 8.24 -10.96 -4.68
CA THR A 131 7.59 -10.82 -6.00
C THR A 131 8.61 -10.79 -7.13
N TYR A 132 9.74 -10.13 -6.94
CA TYR A 132 10.86 -10.05 -7.88
C TYR A 132 12.13 -10.67 -7.26
N GLY A 133 11.97 -11.81 -6.58
CA GLY A 133 13.05 -12.48 -5.85
C GLY A 133 13.88 -13.48 -6.66
N SER A 134 13.54 -13.73 -7.91
CA SER A 134 14.29 -14.63 -8.78
C SER A 134 15.56 -13.96 -9.34
N LYS A 135 16.60 -14.74 -9.58
CA LYS A 135 17.83 -14.25 -10.22
C LYS A 135 17.59 -13.66 -11.63
N GLN A 136 16.48 -14.04 -12.26
CA GLN A 136 16.12 -13.58 -13.61
C GLN A 136 15.25 -12.30 -13.58
N ASP A 137 14.76 -11.89 -12.40
CA ASP A 137 13.94 -10.71 -12.25
C ASP A 137 14.79 -9.43 -12.25
N VAL A 138 15.60 -9.26 -13.28
CA VAL A 138 16.41 -8.06 -13.48
C VAL A 138 15.58 -7.05 -14.27
N LEU A 139 15.10 -6.03 -13.59
CA LEU A 139 14.35 -4.95 -14.22
C LEU A 139 15.32 -3.95 -14.90
N PRO A 140 14.95 -3.41 -16.07
CA PRO A 140 15.74 -2.35 -16.69
C PRO A 140 15.78 -1.11 -15.82
N PRO A 141 16.77 -0.23 -15.99
CA PRO A 141 16.77 1.09 -15.37
C PRO A 141 15.45 1.83 -15.64
N ARG A 142 14.97 2.57 -14.64
CA ARG A 142 13.69 3.26 -14.73
C ARG A 142 13.61 4.20 -15.95
N GLU A 143 14.64 4.99 -16.18
CA GLU A 143 14.71 5.94 -17.30
C GLU A 143 14.58 5.24 -18.65
N GLU A 144 15.21 4.08 -18.79
CA GLU A 144 15.11 3.26 -20.01
C GLU A 144 13.67 2.77 -20.24
N ALA A 145 13.02 2.28 -19.19
CA ALA A 145 11.63 1.83 -19.26
C ALA A 145 10.66 2.99 -19.57
N GLU A 146 10.86 4.16 -18.98
CA GLU A 146 10.07 5.36 -19.25
C GLU A 146 10.24 5.84 -20.69
N ASN A 147 11.48 5.90 -21.20
CA ASN A 147 11.76 6.28 -22.58
C ASN A 147 11.15 5.28 -23.57
N ALA A 148 11.24 3.99 -23.30
CA ALA A 148 10.61 2.96 -24.13
C ALA A 148 9.07 3.12 -24.20
N LEU A 149 8.43 3.44 -23.07
CA LEU A 149 6.99 3.74 -23.01
C LEU A 149 6.65 4.97 -23.87
N LEU A 150 7.39 6.06 -23.70
CA LEU A 150 7.18 7.29 -24.47
C LEU A 150 7.36 7.09 -25.97
N ASP A 151 8.35 6.30 -26.38
CA ASP A 151 8.59 5.99 -27.80
C ASP A 151 7.46 5.15 -28.43
N VAL A 152 6.90 4.21 -27.68
CA VAL A 152 5.73 3.45 -28.14
C VAL A 152 4.53 4.37 -28.31
N ILE A 153 4.29 5.26 -27.36
CA ILE A 153 3.17 6.19 -27.40
C ILE A 153 3.32 7.16 -28.57
N LYS A 154 4.48 7.81 -28.73
CA LYS A 154 4.75 8.76 -29.82
C LYS A 154 4.51 8.12 -31.17
N ARG A 155 5.14 6.98 -31.44
CA ARG A 155 4.98 6.23 -32.71
C ARG A 155 3.54 5.82 -33.00
N THR A 156 2.77 5.52 -31.95
CA THR A 156 1.36 5.13 -32.09
C THR A 156 0.48 6.33 -32.42
N ILE A 157 0.71 7.46 -31.78
CA ILE A 157 -0.04 8.71 -32.04
C ILE A 157 0.27 9.26 -33.44
N GLU A 158 1.53 9.23 -33.88
CA GLU A 158 1.93 9.65 -35.23
C GLU A 158 1.17 8.86 -36.32
N LYS A 159 0.90 7.58 -36.06
CA LYS A 159 0.08 6.72 -36.92
C LYS A 159 -1.43 6.88 -36.69
N LYS A 160 -1.88 7.88 -35.94
CA LYS A 160 -3.28 8.09 -35.52
C LYS A 160 -3.90 6.90 -34.79
N GLY A 161 -3.06 6.10 -34.14
CA GLY A 161 -3.46 4.95 -33.32
C GLY A 161 -3.87 5.36 -31.91
N LYS A 162 -4.25 4.36 -31.13
CA LYS A 162 -4.61 4.50 -29.69
C LYS A 162 -3.72 3.58 -28.88
N VAL A 163 -3.31 4.03 -27.70
CA VAL A 163 -2.56 3.23 -26.74
C VAL A 163 -3.50 2.93 -25.55
N LEU A 164 -3.61 1.66 -25.21
CA LEU A 164 -4.31 1.21 -24.01
C LEU A 164 -3.29 0.75 -22.99
N ILE A 165 -3.25 1.43 -21.84
CA ILE A 165 -2.35 1.13 -20.74
C ILE A 165 -3.21 0.61 -19.57
N PRO A 166 -3.17 -0.70 -19.25
CA PRO A 166 -3.86 -1.23 -18.08
C PRO A 166 -3.09 -0.85 -16.81
N GLU A 167 -3.75 -0.15 -15.90
CA GLU A 167 -3.14 0.39 -14.68
C GLU A 167 -4.00 0.12 -13.46
N LEU A 168 -3.32 -0.02 -12.31
CA LEU A 168 -4.01 -0.01 -11.02
C LEU A 168 -4.45 1.42 -10.68
N GLY A 169 -5.63 1.56 -10.09
CA GLY A 169 -6.21 2.86 -9.77
C GLY A 169 -5.43 3.69 -8.74
N LEU A 170 -4.48 3.09 -8.04
CA LEU A 170 -3.66 3.76 -7.03
C LEU A 170 -2.16 3.59 -7.32
N GLY A 171 -1.46 4.71 -7.31
CA GLY A 171 -0.01 4.80 -7.40
C GLY A 171 0.49 4.75 -8.85
N ARG A 172 0.35 3.62 -9.53
CA ARG A 172 0.89 3.42 -10.88
C ARG A 172 0.29 4.34 -11.94
N SER A 173 -1.03 4.51 -11.93
CA SER A 173 -1.70 5.40 -12.89
C SER A 173 -1.25 6.85 -12.73
N GLN A 174 -1.12 7.35 -11.51
CA GLN A 174 -0.61 8.69 -11.24
C GLN A 174 0.86 8.86 -11.67
N GLU A 175 1.67 7.83 -11.45
CA GLU A 175 3.06 7.81 -11.90
C GLU A 175 3.15 7.87 -13.43
N THR A 176 2.35 7.05 -14.13
CA THR A 176 2.27 7.03 -15.60
C THR A 176 1.84 8.39 -16.16
N MET A 177 0.87 9.06 -15.51
CA MET A 177 0.44 10.42 -15.90
C MET A 177 1.55 11.47 -15.77
N LEU A 178 2.52 11.28 -14.86
CA LEU A 178 3.68 12.18 -14.74
C LEU A 178 4.79 11.86 -15.76
N ILE A 179 4.80 10.68 -16.35
CA ILE A 179 5.73 10.28 -17.40
C ILE A 179 5.28 10.81 -18.75
N LEU A 180 3.95 10.89 -18.97
CA LEU A 180 3.32 11.33 -20.22
C LEU A 180 3.25 12.84 -20.33
#